data_799673961da7ce723c5ad3245deff404
#
_entry.id   799673961da7ce723c5ad3245deff404
#
_cell.length_a   1.000
_cell.length_b   1.000
_cell.length_c   1.000
_cell.angle_alpha   90.00
_cell.angle_beta   90.00
_cell.angle_gamma   90.00
#
_symmetry.space_group_name_H-M   'P 1'
#
loop_
_entity.id
_entity.type
_entity.pdbx_description
1 polymer ?
#
loop_
_entity_poly.entity_id
_entity_poly.type
_entity_poly.pdbx_seq_one_letter_code
_entity_poly.pdbx_strand_id
1 'polypeptide(L)'
;MRLSTAEGNLSEIYFPLTANPAGYNHLLLAESVLWQFPETQSLVFILSNGRHPDPFKTVQIPHASLRYEILRSALLDWSDPENSLPARYADESGVLLKLGRNNCTISRWELSFSRPLRLADHVQYLSTEQKIALIVGADLIQRMLDPRIFTDTDLAQIESGCLLIAAPRDDIDLKKTLQLIKQKRGLKLSVLQITPSVLPKKLQKFYQISSTHIRKAAQAGHSLQAFLPVNAALDISEKYLYNRRNQN
;
A
#
# COMPACT_ATOMS: atom_id res chain seq x y z
N MET A 1 -23.52 -4.17 4.61
CA MET A 1 -23.23 -5.39 5.39
C MET A 1 -22.14 -5.03 6.39
N ARG A 2 -22.47 -4.85 7.67
CA ARG A 2 -21.46 -4.60 8.70
C ARG A 2 -20.74 -5.90 8.95
N LEU A 3 -19.44 -5.94 8.61
CA LEU A 3 -18.59 -7.07 8.96
C LEU A 3 -18.39 -7.05 10.47
N SER A 4 -18.62 -8.17 11.12
CA SER A 4 -18.44 -8.36 12.56
C SER A 4 -16.97 -8.15 12.92
N THR A 5 -16.68 -7.30 13.90
CA THR A 5 -15.37 -6.95 14.46
C THR A 5 -14.64 -8.09 15.17
N ALA A 6 -15.11 -9.33 15.05
CA ALA A 6 -14.55 -10.48 15.76
C ALA A 6 -13.20 -10.99 15.21
N GLU A 7 -12.70 -10.45 14.08
CA GLU A 7 -11.55 -11.03 13.38
C GLU A 7 -10.24 -10.23 13.49
N GLY A 8 -10.21 -9.03 14.09
CA GLY A 8 -8.98 -8.25 14.24
C GLY A 8 -9.24 -6.82 14.72
N ASN A 9 -8.19 -6.17 15.21
CA ASN A 9 -8.24 -4.78 15.60
C ASN A 9 -8.14 -3.88 14.37
N LEU A 10 -9.22 -3.23 14.00
CA LEU A 10 -9.30 -2.27 12.89
C LEU A 10 -9.11 -0.82 13.34
N SER A 11 -8.88 -0.56 14.62
CA SER A 11 -8.62 0.81 15.11
C SER A 11 -7.30 1.34 14.56
N GLU A 12 -6.32 0.46 14.34
CA GLU A 12 -5.05 0.79 13.72
C GLU A 12 -4.77 -0.17 12.56
N ILE A 13 -4.53 0.39 11.37
CA ILE A 13 -4.25 -0.35 10.16
C ILE A 13 -2.87 0.01 9.64
N TYR A 14 -2.08 -0.99 9.32
CA TYR A 14 -0.73 -0.82 8.81
C TYR A 14 -0.66 -1.03 7.30
N PHE A 15 0.10 -0.19 6.63
CA PHE A 15 0.32 -0.27 5.19
C PHE A 15 1.81 -0.36 4.86
N PRO A 16 2.41 -1.57 4.87
CA PRO A 16 3.78 -1.77 4.43
C PRO A 16 3.93 -1.45 2.95
N LEU A 17 4.82 -0.54 2.59
CA LEU A 17 5.07 -0.19 1.19
C LEU A 17 6.50 0.25 0.93
N THR A 18 6.97 -0.04 -0.27
CA THR A 18 8.29 0.41 -0.72
C THR A 18 8.30 1.91 -1.03
N ALA A 19 7.16 2.51 -1.36
CA ALA A 19 7.02 3.90 -1.81
C ALA A 19 7.99 4.27 -2.94
N ASN A 20 8.00 3.49 -4.03
CA ASN A 20 8.96 3.62 -5.13
C ASN A 20 8.31 3.99 -6.50
N PRO A 21 7.71 5.17 -6.68
CA PRO A 21 7.15 6.03 -5.66
C PRO A 21 5.76 5.58 -5.17
N ALA A 22 5.27 6.18 -4.10
CA ALA A 22 3.87 6.07 -3.70
C ALA A 22 3.03 7.00 -4.57
N GLY A 23 2.25 6.43 -5.49
CA GLY A 23 1.35 7.17 -6.39
C GLY A 23 -0.08 7.28 -5.87
N TYR A 24 -0.94 7.90 -6.68
CA TYR A 24 -2.37 8.04 -6.37
C TYR A 24 -3.06 6.72 -6.01
N ASN A 25 -2.64 5.61 -6.63
CA ASN A 25 -3.18 4.28 -6.30
C ASN A 25 -3.02 3.91 -4.82
N HIS A 26 -1.87 4.22 -4.21
CA HIS A 26 -1.63 3.91 -2.79
C HIS A 26 -2.45 4.82 -1.87
N LEU A 27 -2.57 6.10 -2.21
CA LEU A 27 -3.35 7.05 -1.44
C LEU A 27 -4.86 6.75 -1.55
N LEU A 28 -5.35 6.43 -2.74
CA LEU A 28 -6.73 5.99 -2.95
C LEU A 28 -7.05 4.68 -2.25
N LEU A 29 -6.08 3.76 -2.20
CA LEU A 29 -6.22 2.52 -1.45
C LEU A 29 -6.38 2.81 0.04
N ALA A 30 -5.52 3.64 0.61
CA ALA A 30 -5.62 4.07 2.00
C ALA A 30 -6.94 4.78 2.29
N GLU A 31 -7.37 5.69 1.42
CA GLU A 31 -8.66 6.38 1.50
C GLU A 31 -9.83 5.39 1.49
N SER A 32 -9.80 4.41 0.57
CA SER A 32 -10.83 3.37 0.47
C SER A 32 -10.94 2.53 1.73
N VAL A 33 -9.81 2.25 2.38
CA VAL A 33 -9.78 1.54 3.67
C VAL A 33 -10.49 2.34 4.74
N LEU A 34 -10.15 3.62 4.90
CA LEU A 34 -10.79 4.50 5.88
C LEU A 34 -12.29 4.68 5.64
N TRP A 35 -12.73 4.63 4.38
CA TRP A 35 -14.15 4.69 4.04
C TRP A 35 -14.90 3.40 4.36
N GLN A 36 -14.26 2.23 4.15
CA GLN A 36 -14.89 0.94 4.42
C GLN A 36 -14.83 0.56 5.91
N PHE A 37 -13.84 1.06 6.64
CA PHE A 37 -13.62 0.79 8.06
C PHE A 37 -13.63 2.11 8.85
N PRO A 38 -14.82 2.69 9.10
CA PRO A 38 -14.94 4.01 9.73
C PRO A 38 -14.48 4.04 11.19
N GLU A 39 -14.34 2.88 11.84
CA GLU A 39 -13.77 2.70 13.18
C GLU A 39 -12.25 2.86 13.22
N THR A 40 -11.59 2.92 12.07
CA THR A 40 -10.13 3.10 11.98
C THR A 40 -9.74 4.49 12.45
N GLN A 41 -8.97 4.54 13.51
CA GLN A 41 -8.46 5.77 14.13
C GLN A 41 -7.10 6.17 13.58
N SER A 42 -6.28 5.17 13.20
CA SER A 42 -4.93 5.38 12.71
C SER A 42 -4.62 4.49 11.51
N LEU A 43 -4.02 5.09 10.47
CA LEU A 43 -3.43 4.39 9.35
C LEU A 43 -1.92 4.67 9.31
N VAL A 44 -1.12 3.62 9.44
CA VAL A 44 0.33 3.72 9.56
C VAL A 44 0.98 3.21 8.27
N PHE A 45 1.54 4.11 7.47
CA PHE A 45 2.40 3.72 6.36
C PHE A 45 3.75 3.23 6.92
N ILE A 46 4.10 1.98 6.68
CA ILE A 46 5.42 1.45 7.05
C ILE A 46 6.33 1.52 5.84
N LEU A 47 7.31 2.41 5.90
CA LEU A 47 8.27 2.56 4.83
C LEU A 47 9.29 1.42 4.86
N SER A 48 9.30 0.57 3.81
CA SER A 48 10.25 -0.53 3.72
C SER A 48 11.70 -0.04 3.66
N ASN A 49 12.64 -0.87 4.12
CA ASN A 49 14.06 -0.56 4.11
C ASN A 49 14.69 -0.52 2.69
N GLY A 50 13.88 -0.73 1.65
CA GLY A 50 14.33 -0.68 0.25
C GLY A 50 14.99 -1.97 -0.24
N ARG A 51 15.16 -2.95 0.64
CA ARG A 51 15.60 -4.29 0.26
C ARG A 51 14.35 -5.14 0.01
N HIS A 52 14.24 -5.72 -1.18
CA HIS A 52 13.06 -6.53 -1.48
C HIS A 52 13.33 -7.97 -1.04
N PRO A 53 12.40 -8.61 -0.29
CA PRO A 53 12.56 -10.01 0.12
C PRO A 53 12.50 -10.99 -1.06
N ASP A 54 11.86 -10.60 -2.17
CA ASP A 54 11.82 -11.37 -3.40
C ASP A 54 13.12 -11.14 -4.19
N PRO A 55 13.99 -12.17 -4.29
CA PRO A 55 15.29 -12.05 -4.95
C PRO A 55 15.19 -11.81 -6.48
N PHE A 56 14.00 -12.04 -7.05
CA PHE A 56 13.75 -11.84 -8.49
C PHE A 56 13.35 -10.39 -8.83
N LYS A 57 13.17 -9.53 -7.83
CA LYS A 57 12.89 -8.10 -8.06
C LYS A 57 14.19 -7.29 -8.12
N THR A 58 14.65 -7.01 -9.33
CA THR A 58 15.80 -6.17 -9.63
C THR A 58 15.43 -4.70 -9.88
N VAL A 59 14.58 -4.12 -9.05
CA VAL A 59 14.16 -2.72 -9.22
C VAL A 59 15.07 -1.80 -8.42
N GLN A 60 15.64 -0.79 -9.08
CA GLN A 60 16.36 0.26 -8.38
C GLN A 60 15.41 1.00 -7.42
N ILE A 61 15.76 1.00 -6.15
CA ILE A 61 14.98 1.63 -5.09
C ILE A 61 15.78 2.82 -4.55
N PRO A 62 15.26 4.06 -4.63
CA PRO A 62 15.92 5.22 -4.07
C PRO A 62 16.16 5.10 -2.57
N HIS A 63 17.09 5.89 -2.05
CA HIS A 63 17.41 5.92 -0.62
C HIS A 63 16.15 6.17 0.23
N ALA A 64 16.11 5.57 1.41
CA ALA A 64 14.93 5.60 2.26
C ALA A 64 14.48 7.02 2.68
N SER A 65 15.44 7.93 2.94
CA SER A 65 15.14 9.32 3.27
C SER A 65 14.38 10.02 2.14
N LEU A 66 14.79 9.78 0.90
CA LEU A 66 14.16 10.38 -0.26
C LEU A 66 12.74 9.84 -0.49
N ARG A 67 12.55 8.53 -0.34
CA ARG A 67 11.23 7.91 -0.42
C ARG A 67 10.30 8.40 0.69
N TYR A 68 10.86 8.64 1.89
CA TYR A 68 10.13 9.23 3.01
C TYR A 68 9.65 10.65 2.68
N GLU A 69 10.54 11.51 2.16
CA GLU A 69 10.16 12.88 1.78
C GLU A 69 9.08 12.89 0.69
N ILE A 70 9.23 12.08 -0.35
CA ILE A 70 8.24 11.97 -1.43
C ILE A 70 6.89 11.49 -0.88
N LEU A 71 6.86 10.47 -0.02
CA LEU A 71 5.62 10.00 0.59
C LEU A 71 5.00 11.07 1.49
N ARG A 72 5.82 11.77 2.27
CA ARG A 72 5.37 12.87 3.13
C ARG A 72 4.77 14.01 2.32
N SER A 73 5.44 14.45 1.25
CA SER A 73 4.92 15.47 0.31
C SER A 73 3.59 15.01 -0.31
N ALA A 74 3.51 13.73 -0.71
CA ALA A 74 2.29 13.17 -1.28
C ALA A 74 1.11 13.20 -0.31
N LEU A 75 1.34 12.89 0.97
CA LEU A 75 0.30 12.92 2.00
C LEU A 75 -0.13 14.34 2.37
N LEU A 76 0.81 15.30 2.37
CA LEU A 76 0.50 16.70 2.58
C LEU A 76 -0.40 17.26 1.47
N ASP A 77 -0.04 17.00 0.21
CA ASP A 77 -0.86 17.41 -0.94
C ASP A 77 -2.22 16.72 -0.94
N TRP A 78 -2.27 15.43 -0.54
CA TRP A 78 -3.52 14.69 -0.48
C TRP A 78 -4.50 15.28 0.52
N SER A 79 -3.99 15.77 1.64
CA SER A 79 -4.79 16.38 2.70
C SER A 79 -5.14 17.85 2.45
N ASP A 80 -4.72 18.44 1.34
CA ASP A 80 -5.08 19.79 0.93
C ASP A 80 -6.54 19.81 0.43
N PRO A 81 -7.45 20.52 1.13
CA PRO A 81 -8.87 20.52 0.78
C PRO A 81 -9.17 21.25 -0.54
N GLU A 82 -8.26 22.09 -1.04
CA GLU A 82 -8.48 22.91 -2.23
C GLU A 82 -7.80 22.34 -3.48
N ASN A 83 -6.60 21.82 -3.33
CA ASN A 83 -5.71 21.47 -4.45
C ASN A 83 -5.49 19.97 -4.64
N SER A 84 -5.93 19.15 -3.71
CA SER A 84 -5.75 17.70 -3.81
C SER A 84 -6.48 17.09 -5.01
N LEU A 85 -6.01 15.93 -5.48
CA LEU A 85 -6.70 15.18 -6.53
C LEU A 85 -8.17 14.91 -6.16
N PRO A 86 -8.51 14.42 -4.95
CA PRO A 86 -9.89 14.24 -4.55
C PRO A 86 -10.70 15.53 -4.56
N ALA A 87 -10.14 16.66 -4.13
CA ALA A 87 -10.81 17.95 -4.18
C ALA A 87 -11.20 18.35 -5.61
N ARG A 88 -10.31 18.12 -6.59
CA ARG A 88 -10.56 18.40 -8.01
C ARG A 88 -11.63 17.50 -8.64
N TYR A 89 -11.89 16.32 -8.04
CA TYR A 89 -12.87 15.35 -8.52
C TYR A 89 -14.03 15.16 -7.56
N ALA A 90 -14.08 15.92 -6.45
CA ALA A 90 -15.25 16.01 -5.62
C ALA A 90 -16.42 16.45 -6.50
N ASP A 91 -17.46 15.66 -6.54
CA ASP A 91 -18.72 16.09 -7.09
C ASP A 91 -19.42 16.99 -6.08
N GLU A 92 -20.55 17.57 -6.47
CA GLU A 92 -21.37 18.44 -5.59
C GLU A 92 -21.82 17.76 -4.28
N SER A 93 -21.61 16.45 -4.12
CA SER A 93 -21.91 15.69 -2.92
C SER A 93 -20.85 15.82 -1.81
N GLY A 94 -19.75 16.52 -2.07
CA GLY A 94 -18.73 16.83 -1.06
C GLY A 94 -18.05 15.60 -0.48
N VAL A 95 -17.18 14.94 -1.25
CA VAL A 95 -16.37 13.84 -0.72
C VAL A 95 -15.41 14.39 0.34
N LEU A 96 -15.74 14.16 1.61
CA LEU A 96 -14.86 14.42 2.72
C LEU A 96 -13.70 13.42 2.68
N LEU A 97 -12.49 13.91 2.52
CA LEU A 97 -11.28 13.10 2.63
C LEU A 97 -11.13 12.62 4.08
N LYS A 98 -10.94 11.33 4.24
CA LYS A 98 -10.68 10.72 5.54
C LYS A 98 -9.19 10.59 5.82
N LEU A 99 -8.37 10.39 4.79
CA LEU A 99 -6.93 10.35 4.93
C LEU A 99 -6.38 11.76 5.15
N GLY A 100 -5.91 12.03 6.36
CA GLY A 100 -5.44 13.35 6.75
C GLY A 100 -4.34 13.30 7.81
N ARG A 101 -3.85 14.47 8.22
CA ARG A 101 -2.72 14.59 9.16
C ARG A 101 -3.00 13.96 10.53
N ASN A 102 -4.25 13.91 10.96
CA ASN A 102 -4.62 13.48 12.30
C ASN A 102 -4.76 11.97 12.45
N ASN A 103 -4.95 11.24 11.33
CA ASN A 103 -5.17 9.79 11.33
C ASN A 103 -4.18 9.02 10.46
N CYS A 104 -3.11 9.68 10.01
CA CYS A 104 -2.12 9.07 9.13
C CYS A 104 -0.71 9.39 9.61
N THR A 105 0.12 8.35 9.73
CA THR A 105 1.53 8.49 10.10
C THR A 105 2.43 7.68 9.16
N ILE A 106 3.70 8.08 9.07
CA ILE A 106 4.74 7.34 8.35
C ILE A 106 5.71 6.77 9.37
N SER A 107 5.70 5.46 9.53
CA SER A 107 6.65 4.76 10.37
C SER A 107 7.93 4.41 9.61
N ARG A 108 9.06 4.63 10.25
CA ARG A 108 10.40 4.30 9.73
C ARG A 108 11.07 3.14 10.48
N TRP A 109 10.33 2.43 11.33
CA TRP A 109 10.91 1.38 12.17
C TRP A 109 11.59 0.27 11.34
N GLU A 110 11.05 -0.08 10.16
CA GLU A 110 11.65 -1.07 9.28
C GLU A 110 13.04 -0.65 8.79
N LEU A 111 13.34 0.65 8.74
CA LEU A 111 14.64 1.16 8.30
C LEU A 111 15.78 0.82 9.26
N SER A 112 15.47 0.46 10.51
CA SER A 112 16.47 0.02 11.50
C SER A 112 17.01 -1.39 11.23
N PHE A 113 16.37 -2.17 10.34
CA PHE A 113 16.77 -3.53 10.06
C PHE A 113 17.76 -3.59 8.89
N SER A 114 18.81 -4.40 9.04
CA SER A 114 19.81 -4.62 7.99
C SER A 114 19.37 -5.61 6.90
N ARG A 115 18.29 -6.38 7.13
CA ARG A 115 17.72 -7.34 6.18
C ARG A 115 16.36 -6.88 5.66
N PRO A 116 15.91 -7.36 4.49
CA PRO A 116 14.54 -7.14 4.07
C PRO A 116 13.57 -7.82 5.07
N LEU A 117 12.49 -7.13 5.41
CA LEU A 117 11.43 -7.72 6.22
C LEU A 117 10.38 -8.36 5.32
N ARG A 118 9.89 -9.53 5.74
CA ARG A 118 8.76 -10.23 5.14
C ARG A 118 7.47 -9.81 5.83
N LEU A 119 6.34 -10.15 5.23
CA LEU A 119 5.05 -9.89 5.85
C LEU A 119 4.91 -10.58 7.23
N ALA A 120 5.45 -11.80 7.37
CA ALA A 120 5.49 -12.51 8.64
C ALA A 120 6.29 -11.75 9.73
N ASP A 121 7.40 -11.11 9.37
CA ASP A 121 8.15 -10.27 10.30
C ASP A 121 7.30 -9.09 10.81
N HIS A 122 6.50 -8.45 9.94
CA HIS A 122 5.60 -7.38 10.37
C HIS A 122 4.57 -7.91 11.38
N VAL A 123 4.00 -9.09 11.13
CA VAL A 123 3.09 -9.74 12.08
C VAL A 123 3.80 -9.98 13.40
N GLN A 124 5.00 -10.53 13.38
CA GLN A 124 5.76 -10.84 14.58
C GLN A 124 6.07 -9.60 15.43
N TYR A 125 6.46 -8.49 14.80
CA TYR A 125 6.90 -7.29 15.51
C TYR A 125 5.75 -6.36 15.93
N LEU A 126 4.63 -6.39 15.21
CA LEU A 126 3.51 -5.49 15.45
C LEU A 126 2.36 -6.17 16.22
N SER A 127 2.23 -7.50 16.12
CA SER A 127 1.18 -8.24 16.83
C SER A 127 1.48 -8.25 18.35
N THR A 128 0.45 -7.92 19.11
CA THR A 128 0.44 -8.07 20.56
C THR A 128 -0.50 -9.22 20.92
N GLU A 129 -1.63 -8.94 21.58
CA GLU A 129 -2.64 -9.94 21.94
C GLU A 129 -3.71 -10.14 20.87
N GLN A 130 -3.83 -9.20 19.91
CA GLN A 130 -4.84 -9.22 18.86
C GLN A 130 -4.19 -9.30 17.47
N LYS A 131 -4.96 -9.81 16.50
CA LYS A 131 -4.53 -9.77 15.10
C LYS A 131 -4.39 -8.33 14.64
N ILE A 132 -3.26 -8.04 13.99
CA ILE A 132 -3.04 -6.75 13.33
C ILE A 132 -3.73 -6.73 11.96
N ALA A 133 -4.12 -5.56 11.49
CA ALA A 133 -4.66 -5.37 10.15
C ALA A 133 -3.57 -4.82 9.21
N LEU A 134 -3.33 -5.52 8.11
CA LEU A 134 -2.31 -5.13 7.11
C LEU A 134 -2.91 -4.95 5.73
N ILE A 135 -2.67 -3.79 5.11
CA ILE A 135 -3.02 -3.56 3.71
C ILE A 135 -1.98 -4.24 2.81
N VAL A 136 -2.45 -5.07 1.88
CA VAL A 136 -1.60 -5.80 0.94
C VAL A 136 -2.20 -5.79 -0.47
N GLY A 137 -1.36 -5.91 -1.49
CA GLY A 137 -1.83 -6.16 -2.86
C GLY A 137 -2.28 -7.61 -3.04
N ALA A 138 -3.28 -7.85 -3.89
CA ALA A 138 -3.70 -9.20 -4.25
C ALA A 138 -2.56 -10.03 -4.85
N ASP A 139 -1.61 -9.37 -5.54
CA ASP A 139 -0.39 -10.00 -6.06
C ASP A 139 0.52 -10.57 -4.97
N LEU A 140 0.55 -9.96 -3.78
CA LEU A 140 1.29 -10.52 -2.64
C LEU A 140 0.61 -11.78 -2.12
N ILE A 141 -0.73 -11.78 -2.03
CA ILE A 141 -1.48 -12.99 -1.62
C ILE A 141 -1.28 -14.12 -2.63
N GLN A 142 -1.26 -13.82 -3.94
CA GLN A 142 -0.98 -14.82 -4.96
C GLN A 142 0.41 -15.47 -4.79
N ARG A 143 1.43 -14.68 -4.41
CA ARG A 143 2.78 -15.19 -4.14
C ARG A 143 2.87 -16.11 -2.92
N MET A 144 1.90 -16.10 -2.02
CA MET A 144 1.84 -17.02 -0.89
C MET A 144 1.66 -18.48 -1.33
N LEU A 145 1.34 -18.71 -2.61
CA LEU A 145 1.36 -20.04 -3.22
C LEU A 145 2.78 -20.58 -3.49
N ASP A 146 3.78 -19.71 -3.59
CA ASP A 146 5.17 -20.09 -3.87
C ASP A 146 5.94 -20.32 -2.55
N PRO A 147 6.32 -21.58 -2.23
CA PRO A 147 7.04 -21.89 -0.99
C PRO A 147 8.46 -21.32 -0.93
N ARG A 148 9.01 -20.88 -2.07
CA ARG A 148 10.33 -20.18 -2.10
C ARG A 148 10.23 -18.76 -1.59
N ILE A 149 9.04 -18.14 -1.67
CA ILE A 149 8.77 -16.76 -1.22
C ILE A 149 8.20 -16.76 0.19
N PHE A 150 7.22 -17.65 0.46
CA PHE A 150 6.57 -17.79 1.77
C PHE A 150 6.68 -19.23 2.25
N THR A 151 7.41 -19.43 3.34
CA THR A 151 7.48 -20.75 4.01
C THR A 151 6.14 -21.06 4.70
N ASP A 152 5.93 -22.31 5.09
CA ASP A 152 4.74 -22.69 5.85
C ASP A 152 4.72 -22.01 7.23
N THR A 153 5.89 -21.78 7.82
CA THR A 153 6.03 -21.02 9.07
C THR A 153 5.59 -19.55 8.89
N ASP A 154 6.03 -18.88 7.80
CA ASP A 154 5.59 -17.52 7.50
C ASP A 154 4.06 -17.46 7.38
N LEU A 155 3.46 -18.41 6.68
CA LEU A 155 2.01 -18.45 6.45
C LEU A 155 1.22 -18.77 7.73
N ALA A 156 1.70 -19.68 8.56
CA ALA A 156 1.07 -19.99 9.86
C ALA A 156 1.09 -18.76 10.78
N GLN A 157 2.17 -17.99 10.77
CA GLN A 157 2.29 -16.74 11.53
C GLN A 157 1.32 -15.67 11.01
N ILE A 158 1.18 -15.54 9.70
CA ILE A 158 0.21 -14.62 9.09
C ILE A 158 -1.22 -15.05 9.41
N GLU A 159 -1.55 -16.34 9.31
CA GLU A 159 -2.89 -16.87 9.63
C GLU A 159 -3.30 -16.57 11.07
N SER A 160 -2.38 -16.79 12.01
CA SER A 160 -2.66 -16.61 13.44
C SER A 160 -2.70 -15.14 13.87
N GLY A 161 -1.80 -14.30 13.35
CA GLY A 161 -1.56 -12.95 13.86
C GLY A 161 -2.06 -11.81 12.96
N CYS A 162 -2.65 -12.09 11.78
CA CYS A 162 -2.95 -11.03 10.84
C CYS A 162 -4.34 -11.14 10.20
N LEU A 163 -4.97 -9.97 10.03
CA LEU A 163 -6.07 -9.74 9.11
C LEU A 163 -5.52 -9.00 7.88
N LEU A 164 -5.61 -9.62 6.71
CA LEU A 164 -5.17 -9.00 5.47
C LEU A 164 -6.29 -8.16 4.85
N ILE A 165 -6.00 -6.93 4.51
CA ILE A 165 -6.89 -6.04 3.76
C ILE A 165 -6.37 -6.00 2.32
N ALA A 166 -7.03 -6.74 1.43
CA ALA A 166 -6.54 -6.98 0.08
C ALA A 166 -6.97 -5.88 -0.90
N ALA A 167 -5.99 -5.24 -1.52
CA ALA A 167 -6.22 -4.37 -2.67
C ALA A 167 -6.50 -5.22 -3.92
N PRO A 168 -7.61 -4.98 -4.65
CA PRO A 168 -7.93 -5.72 -5.84
C PRO A 168 -6.91 -5.44 -6.97
N ARG A 169 -6.74 -6.44 -7.83
CA ARG A 169 -6.02 -6.36 -9.10
C ARG A 169 -6.88 -7.06 -10.14
N ASP A 170 -7.05 -6.44 -11.31
CA ASP A 170 -7.98 -6.94 -12.35
C ASP A 170 -7.58 -8.31 -12.91
N ASP A 171 -6.29 -8.62 -12.84
CA ASP A 171 -5.70 -9.88 -13.33
C ASP A 171 -5.68 -11.00 -12.27
N ILE A 172 -6.16 -10.74 -11.04
CA ILE A 172 -6.08 -11.70 -9.93
C ILE A 172 -7.46 -11.99 -9.34
N ASP A 173 -7.91 -13.23 -9.54
CA ASP A 173 -9.06 -13.77 -8.82
C ASP A 173 -8.67 -14.14 -7.39
N LEU A 174 -8.92 -13.22 -6.45
CA LEU A 174 -8.57 -13.38 -5.05
C LEU A 174 -9.28 -14.59 -4.42
N LYS A 175 -10.56 -14.82 -4.76
CA LYS A 175 -11.34 -15.94 -4.22
C LYS A 175 -10.73 -17.29 -4.60
N LYS A 176 -10.40 -17.44 -5.87
CA LYS A 176 -9.72 -18.63 -6.40
C LYS A 176 -8.35 -18.81 -5.76
N THR A 177 -7.59 -17.71 -5.62
CA THR A 177 -6.26 -17.71 -4.98
C THR A 177 -6.33 -18.22 -3.54
N LEU A 178 -7.27 -17.72 -2.74
CA LEU A 178 -7.47 -18.16 -1.35
C LEU A 178 -7.89 -19.64 -1.25
N GLN A 179 -8.73 -20.10 -2.17
CA GLN A 179 -9.07 -21.52 -2.25
C GLN A 179 -7.84 -22.40 -2.55
N LEU A 180 -6.97 -21.95 -3.47
CA LEU A 180 -5.72 -22.66 -3.79
C LEU A 180 -4.75 -22.68 -2.60
N ILE A 181 -4.62 -21.57 -1.84
CA ILE A 181 -3.81 -21.54 -0.62
C ILE A 181 -4.35 -22.57 0.38
N LYS A 182 -5.65 -22.59 0.62
CA LYS A 182 -6.27 -23.57 1.52
C LYS A 182 -6.00 -25.00 1.07
N GLN A 183 -6.16 -25.30 -0.22
CA GLN A 183 -5.96 -26.64 -0.76
C GLN A 183 -4.50 -27.09 -0.75
N LYS A 184 -3.57 -26.22 -1.16
CA LYS A 184 -2.15 -26.57 -1.34
C LYS A 184 -1.30 -26.40 -0.09
N ARG A 185 -1.68 -25.49 0.81
CA ARG A 185 -0.89 -25.11 1.99
C ARG A 185 -1.62 -25.42 3.31
N GLY A 186 -2.89 -25.87 3.25
CA GLY A 186 -3.68 -26.22 4.43
C GLY A 186 -4.14 -25.06 5.30
N LEU A 187 -3.96 -23.80 4.86
CA LEU A 187 -4.12 -22.60 5.67
C LEU A 187 -5.37 -21.79 5.26
N LYS A 188 -6.02 -21.19 6.23
CA LYS A 188 -7.21 -20.33 6.06
C LYS A 188 -6.89 -18.90 6.46
N LEU A 189 -6.37 -18.10 5.53
CA LEU A 189 -6.07 -16.70 5.75
C LEU A 189 -7.34 -15.88 6.01
N SER A 190 -7.30 -14.99 6.99
CA SER A 190 -8.32 -13.96 7.21
C SER A 190 -8.09 -12.81 6.22
N VAL A 191 -8.98 -12.64 5.25
CA VAL A 191 -8.82 -11.62 4.20
C VAL A 191 -10.11 -10.84 4.00
N LEU A 192 -10.01 -9.50 4.06
CA LEU A 192 -11.04 -8.56 3.66
C LEU A 192 -10.65 -7.93 2.33
N GLN A 193 -11.54 -7.97 1.35
CA GLN A 193 -11.29 -7.34 0.05
C GLN A 193 -11.83 -5.91 0.04
N ILE A 194 -10.98 -4.96 -0.35
CA ILE A 194 -11.39 -3.57 -0.55
C ILE A 194 -12.17 -3.45 -1.85
N THR A 195 -13.20 -2.63 -1.81
CA THR A 195 -14.01 -2.31 -2.97
C THR A 195 -13.72 -0.88 -3.42
N PRO A 196 -13.07 -0.67 -4.58
CA PRO A 196 -12.82 0.68 -5.11
C PRO A 196 -14.09 1.51 -5.33
N SER A 197 -15.25 0.85 -5.45
CA SER A 197 -16.56 1.49 -5.69
C SER A 197 -17.04 2.37 -4.54
N VAL A 198 -16.40 2.34 -3.37
CA VAL A 198 -16.67 3.31 -2.28
C VAL A 198 -16.19 4.72 -2.63
N LEU A 199 -15.30 4.85 -3.61
CA LEU A 199 -14.79 6.12 -4.09
C LEU A 199 -15.56 6.60 -5.34
N PRO A 200 -15.62 7.93 -5.58
CA PRO A 200 -16.17 8.48 -6.80
C PRO A 200 -15.63 7.82 -8.06
N LYS A 201 -16.50 7.53 -9.04
CA LYS A 201 -16.11 6.85 -10.31
C LYS A 201 -14.93 7.51 -11.00
N LYS A 202 -14.86 8.84 -10.97
CA LYS A 202 -13.77 9.61 -11.57
C LYS A 202 -12.40 9.31 -10.96
N LEU A 203 -12.35 8.93 -9.67
CA LEU A 203 -11.13 8.57 -8.96
C LEU A 203 -10.73 7.12 -9.20
N GLN A 204 -11.67 6.23 -9.48
CA GLN A 204 -11.40 4.79 -9.62
C GLN A 204 -10.37 4.48 -10.74
N LYS A 205 -10.30 5.28 -11.80
CA LYS A 205 -9.32 5.13 -12.88
C LYS A 205 -7.87 5.20 -12.41
N PHE A 206 -7.59 5.92 -11.32
CA PHE A 206 -6.24 6.05 -10.78
C PHE A 206 -5.80 4.84 -9.94
N TYR A 207 -6.72 3.95 -9.61
CA TYR A 207 -6.42 2.73 -8.85
C TYR A 207 -5.49 1.78 -9.61
N GLN A 208 -5.58 1.76 -10.95
CA GLN A 208 -4.81 0.88 -11.83
C GLN A 208 -3.37 1.37 -12.08
N ILE A 209 -3.06 2.59 -11.66
CA ILE A 209 -1.72 3.15 -11.86
C ILE A 209 -0.74 2.46 -10.92
N SER A 210 0.27 1.79 -11.47
CA SER A 210 1.31 1.14 -10.66
C SER A 210 2.56 2.01 -10.53
N SER A 211 3.36 1.82 -9.47
CA SER A 211 4.67 2.48 -9.34
C SER A 211 5.59 2.20 -10.53
N THR A 212 5.46 1.03 -11.16
CA THR A 212 6.19 0.71 -12.40
C THR A 212 5.78 1.62 -13.55
N HIS A 213 4.49 1.93 -13.68
CA HIS A 213 3.98 2.85 -14.67
C HIS A 213 4.56 4.26 -14.47
N ILE A 214 4.56 4.73 -13.22
CA ILE A 214 5.10 6.03 -12.84
C ILE A 214 6.59 6.14 -13.17
N ARG A 215 7.39 5.10 -12.83
CA ARG A 215 8.82 5.08 -13.17
C ARG A 215 9.07 5.10 -14.68
N LYS A 216 8.28 4.36 -15.47
CA LYS A 216 8.38 4.38 -16.94
C LYS A 216 8.04 5.76 -17.50
N ALA A 217 7.01 6.43 -16.98
CA ALA A 217 6.65 7.79 -17.37
C ALA A 217 7.78 8.79 -17.04
N ALA A 218 8.38 8.69 -15.85
CA ALA A 218 9.53 9.50 -15.46
C ALA A 218 10.74 9.29 -16.39
N GLN A 219 11.06 8.02 -16.71
CA GLN A 219 12.15 7.68 -17.64
C GLN A 219 11.92 8.22 -19.06
N ALA A 220 10.66 8.33 -19.47
CA ALA A 220 10.27 8.89 -20.77
C ALA A 220 10.18 10.44 -20.75
N GLY A 221 10.43 11.08 -19.60
CA GLY A 221 10.33 12.54 -19.45
C GLY A 221 8.90 13.07 -19.45
N HIS A 222 7.91 12.21 -19.22
CA HIS A 222 6.51 12.64 -19.14
C HIS A 222 6.23 13.34 -17.81
N SER A 223 5.25 14.26 -17.81
CA SER A 223 4.75 14.88 -16.58
C SER A 223 4.18 13.82 -15.63
N LEU A 224 4.59 13.88 -14.37
CA LEU A 224 4.16 12.94 -13.33
C LEU A 224 2.91 13.38 -12.58
N GLN A 225 2.43 14.60 -12.80
CA GLN A 225 1.25 15.14 -12.11
C GLN A 225 -0.05 14.37 -12.40
N ALA A 226 -0.08 13.61 -13.50
CA ALA A 226 -1.20 12.70 -13.80
C ALA A 226 -1.23 11.45 -12.88
N PHE A 227 -0.14 11.16 -12.17
CA PHE A 227 0.06 9.91 -11.41
C PHE A 227 0.37 10.14 -9.93
N LEU A 228 0.80 11.36 -9.59
CA LEU A 228 1.32 11.74 -8.28
C LEU A 228 0.75 13.09 -7.84
N PRO A 229 0.60 13.32 -6.54
CA PRO A 229 0.41 14.66 -5.99
C PRO A 229 1.52 15.62 -6.46
N VAL A 230 1.19 16.92 -6.51
CA VAL A 230 2.02 17.91 -7.21
C VAL A 230 3.43 18.00 -6.63
N ASN A 231 3.55 18.15 -5.30
CA ASN A 231 4.86 18.28 -4.66
C ASN A 231 5.67 16.98 -4.75
N ALA A 232 5.03 15.81 -4.64
CA ALA A 232 5.69 14.54 -4.87
C ALA A 232 6.20 14.38 -6.32
N ALA A 233 5.45 14.88 -7.30
CA ALA A 233 5.87 14.89 -8.70
C ALA A 233 7.05 15.84 -8.94
N LEU A 234 7.05 17.03 -8.30
CA LEU A 234 8.15 18.00 -8.34
C LEU A 234 9.41 17.41 -7.70
N ASP A 235 9.30 16.85 -6.49
CA ASP A 235 10.43 16.20 -5.80
C ASP A 235 11.13 15.16 -6.67
N ILE A 236 10.37 14.33 -7.40
CA ILE A 236 10.92 13.32 -8.30
C ILE A 236 11.61 13.97 -9.49
N SER A 237 11.00 15.00 -10.07
CA SER A 237 11.53 15.70 -11.25
C SER A 237 12.79 16.49 -10.93
N GLU A 238 12.81 17.25 -9.84
CA GLU A 238 13.94 18.06 -9.40
C GLU A 238 15.16 17.23 -9.01
N LYS A 239 14.92 16.07 -8.39
CA LYS A 239 15.99 15.15 -7.97
C LYS A 239 16.39 14.18 -9.09
N TYR A 240 15.87 14.36 -10.30
CA TYR A 240 16.14 13.51 -11.48
C TYR A 240 16.00 12.01 -11.19
N LEU A 241 15.07 11.66 -10.30
CA LEU A 241 14.83 10.27 -9.93
C LEU A 241 14.26 9.50 -11.11
N TYR A 242 14.73 8.27 -11.23
CA TYR A 242 14.37 7.35 -12.32
C TYR A 242 14.84 7.79 -13.72
N ASN A 243 15.61 8.88 -13.86
CA ASN A 243 16.15 9.30 -15.14
C ASN A 243 17.31 8.39 -15.56
N ARG A 244 17.33 7.93 -16.80
CA ARG A 244 18.42 7.05 -17.32
C ARG A 244 19.79 7.70 -17.30
N ARG A 245 19.90 9.04 -17.31
CA ARG A 245 21.17 9.79 -17.32
C ARG A 245 22.00 9.66 -16.02
N ASN A 246 21.40 9.24 -14.92
CA ASN A 246 22.09 9.09 -13.63
C ASN A 246 22.47 7.64 -13.33
N GLN A 247 22.52 6.77 -14.35
CA GLN A 247 22.83 5.34 -14.21
C GLN A 247 24.27 4.97 -14.66
N ASN A 248 25.12 5.98 -14.93
CA ASN A 248 26.54 5.80 -15.25
C ASN A 248 27.43 6.14 -14.06
#